data_537ac3c19036fb71a17033b994ec6af2
#
_entry.id   537ac3c19036fb71a17033b994ec6af2
#
_cell.length_a   1.000
_cell.length_b   1.000
_cell.length_c   1.000
_cell.angle_alpha   90.00
_cell.angle_beta   90.00
_cell.angle_gamma   90.00
#
_symmetry.space_group_name_H-M   'P 1'
#
loop_
_entity.id
_entity.type
_entity.pdbx_description
1 polymer ?
#
loop_
_entity_poly.entity_id
_entity_poly.type
_entity_poly.pdbx_seq_one_letter_code
_entity_poly.pdbx_strand_id
1 'polypeptide(L)'
;MSDVVQKSAKAGGVLAATCISTLVVNANTSAVSILLPAISEDTGTSVGTLQWAVTGYSLVGAAVIVTSGSLGDVFGRKRVFQLGLLLFVVSCVLIALAQSGGLVIAGRMIQGAAGATILACGLSLLSVANDGDAQLRAVSLWGAAAAVGAAAGPLLGGVLVDVTGWQGLFWIDAGVALLCMVLTFVTVKESSDPDRPPTIDYAGTVLIALTLTPLILGVTKSADWGWFSVGTLGCFAVSIAAGYAFIAVEGRVAVPLLDLALLRNRVLVGSTIAILIGAGTINGLMYLLSLYFQDPAALDFSPLEAGLATLPATVGLVVIAPLVPKLAAKLGGRQTIGVGFALTTLGFVVVGLVDASWTYAAFLLPLVAIAVGMGMSNGPASSAATASVSENDVGGASGVSNMARYVGAAVATALAATVYGSVITNQTDDGASASDALASGLAAASWLMAVFSFLGVLMAFVIARHRAAKGTWNDAAAAAAAHTHTLPTSATAGRSGPEQG
;
A
#
# COMPACT_ATOMS: atom_id res chain seq x y z
N MET A 1 -21.05 -34.25 -10.72
CA MET A 1 -20.52 -34.05 -9.37
C MET A 1 -18.99 -33.91 -9.35
N SER A 2 -18.24 -34.68 -10.12
CA SER A 2 -16.77 -34.59 -10.21
C SER A 2 -16.27 -33.23 -10.74
N ASP A 3 -16.88 -32.69 -11.79
CA ASP A 3 -16.44 -31.42 -12.41
C ASP A 3 -16.70 -30.20 -11.53
N VAL A 4 -17.80 -30.19 -10.77
CA VAL A 4 -18.13 -29.10 -9.83
C VAL A 4 -17.15 -29.10 -8.63
N VAL A 5 -16.84 -30.30 -8.11
CA VAL A 5 -15.86 -30.45 -7.02
C VAL A 5 -14.46 -30.04 -7.49
N GLN A 6 -14.09 -30.40 -8.72
CA GLN A 6 -12.79 -30.04 -9.30
C GLN A 6 -12.69 -28.55 -9.63
N LYS A 7 -13.78 -27.90 -10.08
CA LYS A 7 -13.84 -26.45 -10.30
C LYS A 7 -13.71 -25.69 -8.97
N SER A 8 -14.39 -26.16 -7.92
CA SER A 8 -14.33 -25.58 -6.57
C SER A 8 -12.92 -25.72 -5.93
N ALA A 9 -12.28 -26.87 -6.07
CA ALA A 9 -10.93 -27.08 -5.54
C ALA A 9 -9.88 -26.19 -6.23
N LYS A 10 -10.03 -25.95 -7.55
CA LYS A 10 -9.15 -25.05 -8.31
C LYS A 10 -9.35 -23.58 -7.90
N ALA A 11 -10.58 -23.14 -7.71
CA ALA A 11 -10.88 -21.78 -7.22
C ALA A 11 -10.29 -21.54 -5.82
N GLY A 12 -10.36 -22.56 -4.92
CA GLY A 12 -9.72 -22.51 -3.61
C GLY A 12 -8.19 -22.37 -3.69
N GLY A 13 -7.55 -23.07 -4.64
CA GLY A 13 -6.11 -22.96 -4.86
C GLY A 13 -5.67 -21.60 -5.38
N VAL A 14 -6.44 -20.99 -6.29
CA VAL A 14 -6.20 -19.60 -6.76
C VAL A 14 -6.30 -18.61 -5.60
N LEU A 15 -7.37 -18.75 -4.80
CA LEU A 15 -7.58 -17.89 -3.63
C LEU A 15 -6.43 -18.01 -2.63
N ALA A 16 -6.01 -19.24 -2.31
CA ALA A 16 -4.90 -19.47 -1.38
C ALA A 16 -3.58 -18.87 -1.91
N ALA A 17 -3.21 -19.14 -3.16
CA ALA A 17 -1.98 -18.60 -3.75
C ALA A 17 -1.95 -17.07 -3.76
N THR A 18 -3.05 -16.43 -4.17
CA THR A 18 -3.14 -14.97 -4.26
C THR A 18 -3.21 -14.31 -2.88
N CYS A 19 -3.94 -14.87 -1.92
CA CYS A 19 -4.02 -14.32 -0.56
C CYS A 19 -2.70 -14.46 0.19
N ILE A 20 -2.02 -15.62 0.11
CA ILE A 20 -0.74 -15.83 0.79
C ILE A 20 0.34 -14.91 0.20
N SER A 21 0.45 -14.84 -1.14
CA SER A 21 1.43 -13.95 -1.77
C SER A 21 1.17 -12.47 -1.46
N THR A 22 -0.09 -12.03 -1.44
CA THR A 22 -0.46 -10.66 -1.06
C THR A 22 -0.14 -10.36 0.41
N LEU A 23 -0.41 -11.29 1.31
CA LEU A 23 -0.05 -11.19 2.72
C LEU A 23 1.46 -10.99 2.88
N VAL A 24 2.27 -11.84 2.23
CA VAL A 24 3.73 -11.79 2.30
C VAL A 24 4.27 -10.48 1.71
N VAL A 25 3.80 -10.04 0.54
CA VAL A 25 4.22 -8.78 -0.07
C VAL A 25 3.94 -7.59 0.85
N ASN A 26 2.77 -7.54 1.48
CA ASN A 26 2.41 -6.44 2.39
C ASN A 26 3.15 -6.53 3.73
N ALA A 27 3.34 -7.74 4.28
CA ALA A 27 4.12 -7.95 5.50
C ALA A 27 5.58 -7.53 5.30
N ASN A 28 6.20 -7.97 4.21
CA ASN A 28 7.56 -7.56 3.86
C ASN A 28 7.68 -6.04 3.71
N THR A 29 6.72 -5.40 3.03
CA THR A 29 6.76 -3.94 2.81
C THR A 29 6.77 -3.16 4.13
N SER A 30 5.97 -3.56 5.11
CA SER A 30 5.89 -2.89 6.41
C SER A 30 6.99 -3.33 7.38
N ALA A 31 7.47 -4.57 7.31
CA ALA A 31 8.55 -5.09 8.16
C ALA A 31 9.88 -4.37 7.92
N VAL A 32 10.21 -4.08 6.65
CA VAL A 32 11.53 -3.52 6.29
C VAL A 32 11.84 -2.21 7.02
N SER A 33 10.83 -1.38 7.34
CA SER A 33 11.07 -0.15 8.11
C SER A 33 11.67 -0.44 9.49
N ILE A 34 11.24 -1.53 10.14
CA ILE A 34 11.78 -1.96 11.45
C ILE A 34 13.20 -2.51 11.32
N LEU A 35 13.57 -3.08 10.17
CA LEU A 35 14.87 -3.67 9.91
C LEU A 35 15.96 -2.64 9.57
N LEU A 36 15.59 -1.39 9.21
CA LEU A 36 16.56 -0.40 8.71
C LEU A 36 17.73 -0.15 9.68
N PRO A 37 17.55 0.00 10.99
CA PRO A 37 18.67 0.17 11.92
C PRO A 37 19.61 -1.03 11.93
N ALA A 38 19.07 -2.27 11.99
CA ALA A 38 19.86 -3.49 11.98
C ALA A 38 20.63 -3.68 10.64
N ILE A 39 20.00 -3.35 9.51
CA ILE A 39 20.67 -3.34 8.19
C ILE A 39 21.78 -2.29 8.14
N SER A 40 21.55 -1.11 8.75
CA SER A 40 22.53 -0.02 8.82
C SER A 40 23.78 -0.45 9.60
N GLU A 41 23.58 -1.07 10.75
CA GLU A 41 24.66 -1.57 11.61
C GLU A 41 25.49 -2.66 10.89
N ASP A 42 24.83 -3.66 10.29
CA ASP A 42 25.48 -4.80 9.64
C ASP A 42 26.21 -4.40 8.33
N THR A 43 25.63 -3.48 7.54
CA THR A 43 26.21 -3.08 6.24
C THR A 43 27.12 -1.84 6.32
N GLY A 44 27.17 -1.15 7.46
CA GLY A 44 27.88 0.12 7.61
C GLY A 44 27.29 1.26 6.76
N THR A 45 26.07 1.11 6.25
CA THR A 45 25.40 2.09 5.39
C THR A 45 24.46 2.95 6.21
N SER A 46 24.54 4.27 6.07
CA SER A 46 23.68 5.18 6.83
C SER A 46 22.19 4.92 6.57
N VAL A 47 21.36 5.07 7.61
CA VAL A 47 19.89 4.92 7.52
C VAL A 47 19.30 5.87 6.48
N GLY A 48 19.84 7.10 6.34
CA GLY A 48 19.43 8.04 5.31
C GLY A 48 19.66 7.51 3.89
N THR A 49 20.72 6.73 3.65
CA THR A 49 20.93 6.03 2.37
C THR A 49 19.98 4.83 2.24
N LEU A 50 19.78 4.06 3.31
CA LEU A 50 18.89 2.90 3.33
C LEU A 50 17.40 3.26 3.19
N GLN A 51 17.03 4.53 3.38
CA GLN A 51 15.70 5.03 3.02
C GLN A 51 15.29 4.61 1.60
N TRP A 52 16.27 4.53 0.66
CA TRP A 52 16.02 4.05 -0.70
C TRP A 52 15.55 2.59 -0.77
N ALA A 53 15.80 1.78 0.25
CA ALA A 53 15.23 0.43 0.34
C ALA A 53 13.70 0.46 0.51
N VAL A 54 13.13 1.51 1.09
CA VAL A 54 11.69 1.70 1.26
C VAL A 54 11.10 2.51 0.11
N THR A 55 11.68 3.68 -0.19
CA THR A 55 11.16 4.58 -1.23
C THR A 55 11.38 4.01 -2.63
N GLY A 56 12.54 3.39 -2.90
CA GLY A 56 12.87 2.76 -4.18
C GLY A 56 11.96 1.57 -4.48
N TYR A 57 11.62 0.73 -3.49
CA TYR A 57 10.61 -0.32 -3.62
C TYR A 57 9.27 0.25 -4.11
N SER A 58 8.78 1.28 -3.43
CA SER A 58 7.49 1.90 -3.75
C SER A 58 7.52 2.62 -5.10
N LEU A 59 8.64 3.28 -5.44
CA LEU A 59 8.84 3.97 -6.71
C LEU A 59 8.76 3.01 -7.90
N VAL A 60 9.54 1.92 -7.86
CA VAL A 60 9.53 0.92 -8.93
C VAL A 60 8.20 0.21 -9.01
N GLY A 61 7.58 -0.10 -7.86
CA GLY A 61 6.23 -0.64 -7.79
C GLY A 61 5.21 0.26 -8.48
N ALA A 62 5.26 1.57 -8.24
CA ALA A 62 4.38 2.55 -8.90
C ALA A 62 4.55 2.58 -10.42
N ALA A 63 5.79 2.53 -10.89
CA ALA A 63 6.09 2.58 -12.32
C ALA A 63 5.63 1.32 -13.08
N VAL A 64 5.62 0.16 -12.40
CA VAL A 64 5.44 -1.15 -13.06
C VAL A 64 4.04 -1.72 -12.87
N ILE A 65 3.27 -1.32 -11.83
CA ILE A 65 2.03 -2.02 -11.45
C ILE A 65 0.97 -2.05 -12.55
N VAL A 66 0.77 -0.95 -13.27
CA VAL A 66 -0.23 -0.88 -14.35
C VAL A 66 0.23 -1.67 -15.56
N THR A 67 1.51 -1.54 -15.92
CA THR A 67 2.13 -2.31 -16.99
C THR A 67 2.09 -3.81 -16.71
N SER A 68 2.31 -4.25 -15.47
CA SER A 68 2.21 -5.66 -15.07
C SER A 68 0.81 -6.24 -15.26
N GLY A 69 -0.23 -5.46 -14.97
CA GLY A 69 -1.61 -5.85 -15.27
C GLY A 69 -1.81 -6.06 -16.77
N SER A 70 -1.36 -5.11 -17.58
CA SER A 70 -1.42 -5.17 -19.05
C SER A 70 -0.63 -6.36 -19.62
N LEU A 71 0.56 -6.62 -19.09
CA LEU A 71 1.37 -7.80 -19.45
C LEU A 71 0.62 -9.11 -19.16
N GLY A 72 -0.06 -9.19 -18.00
CA GLY A 72 -0.88 -10.33 -17.63
C GLY A 72 -2.02 -10.59 -18.60
N ASP A 73 -2.70 -9.54 -19.02
CA ASP A 73 -3.82 -9.64 -19.97
C ASP A 73 -3.36 -10.12 -21.35
N VAL A 74 -2.19 -9.65 -21.82
CA VAL A 74 -1.62 -10.00 -23.14
C VAL A 74 -0.91 -11.35 -23.15
N PHE A 75 0.02 -11.58 -22.21
CA PHE A 75 0.91 -12.75 -22.24
C PHE A 75 0.44 -13.92 -21.37
N GLY A 76 -0.64 -13.70 -20.63
CA GLY A 76 -1.20 -14.69 -19.69
C GLY A 76 -0.96 -14.32 -18.24
N ARG A 77 -2.07 -14.21 -17.51
CA ARG A 77 -2.09 -13.78 -16.11
C ARG A 77 -1.31 -14.70 -15.20
N LYS A 78 -1.41 -16.03 -15.40
CA LYS A 78 -0.64 -17.02 -14.64
C LYS A 78 0.86 -16.89 -14.89
N ARG A 79 1.28 -16.76 -16.14
CA ARG A 79 2.70 -16.65 -16.51
C ARG A 79 3.34 -15.41 -15.91
N VAL A 80 2.66 -14.26 -16.02
CA VAL A 80 3.17 -12.99 -15.48
C VAL A 80 3.16 -13.00 -13.95
N PHE A 81 2.14 -13.60 -13.31
CA PHE A 81 2.12 -13.80 -11.86
C PHE A 81 3.28 -14.70 -11.39
N GLN A 82 3.57 -15.79 -12.11
CA GLN A 82 4.72 -16.68 -11.84
C GLN A 82 6.05 -15.95 -12.00
N LEU A 83 6.19 -15.10 -13.03
CA LEU A 83 7.36 -14.26 -13.20
C LEU A 83 7.51 -13.29 -12.02
N GLY A 84 6.42 -12.68 -11.55
CA GLY A 84 6.42 -11.85 -10.34
C GLY A 84 6.91 -12.60 -9.11
N LEU A 85 6.40 -13.82 -8.87
CA LEU A 85 6.85 -14.68 -7.78
C LEU A 85 8.33 -15.06 -7.90
N LEU A 86 8.80 -15.40 -9.11
CA LEU A 86 10.21 -15.72 -9.36
C LEU A 86 11.11 -14.50 -9.07
N LEU A 87 10.75 -13.32 -9.57
CA LEU A 87 11.49 -12.09 -9.30
C LEU A 87 11.50 -11.75 -7.81
N PHE A 88 10.39 -12.03 -7.09
CA PHE A 88 10.31 -11.84 -5.64
C PHE A 88 11.28 -12.78 -4.92
N VAL A 89 11.33 -14.07 -5.29
CA VAL A 89 12.30 -15.03 -4.74
C VAL A 89 13.73 -14.59 -5.01
N VAL A 90 14.05 -14.23 -6.25
CA VAL A 90 15.40 -13.80 -6.64
C VAL A 90 15.80 -12.53 -5.85
N SER A 91 14.91 -11.57 -5.71
CA SER A 91 15.19 -10.35 -4.95
C SER A 91 15.37 -10.63 -3.46
N CYS A 92 14.56 -11.53 -2.87
CA CYS A 92 14.73 -11.95 -1.48
C CYS A 92 16.10 -12.61 -1.25
N VAL A 93 16.52 -13.53 -2.12
CA VAL A 93 17.83 -14.16 -2.04
C VAL A 93 18.96 -13.13 -2.20
N LEU A 94 18.82 -12.21 -3.15
CA LEU A 94 19.81 -11.12 -3.37
C LEU A 94 19.96 -10.25 -2.12
N ILE A 95 18.84 -9.89 -1.47
CA ILE A 95 18.84 -9.07 -0.26
C ILE A 95 19.41 -9.87 0.92
N ALA A 96 19.00 -11.12 1.11
CA ALA A 96 19.47 -11.95 2.23
C ALA A 96 20.99 -12.23 2.17
N LEU A 97 21.58 -12.22 0.98
CA LEU A 97 23.03 -12.39 0.76
C LEU A 97 23.79 -11.05 0.63
N ALA A 98 23.10 -9.91 0.78
CA ALA A 98 23.70 -8.61 0.59
C ALA A 98 24.72 -8.28 1.68
N GLN A 99 25.91 -7.85 1.29
CA GLN A 99 26.98 -7.39 2.17
C GLN A 99 27.14 -5.86 2.15
N SER A 100 26.26 -5.14 1.45
CA SER A 100 26.28 -3.69 1.35
C SER A 100 24.87 -3.14 1.22
N GLY A 101 24.62 -1.94 1.75
CA GLY A 101 23.31 -1.28 1.58
C GLY A 101 22.91 -1.04 0.14
N GLY A 102 23.88 -0.86 -0.77
CA GLY A 102 23.60 -0.73 -2.22
C GLY A 102 22.95 -1.99 -2.80
N LEU A 103 23.40 -3.19 -2.41
CA LEU A 103 22.78 -4.45 -2.84
C LEU A 103 21.38 -4.63 -2.22
N VAL A 104 21.20 -4.24 -0.96
CA VAL A 104 19.87 -4.23 -0.31
C VAL A 104 18.92 -3.32 -1.10
N ILE A 105 19.33 -2.10 -1.42
CA ILE A 105 18.52 -1.12 -2.17
C ILE A 105 18.17 -1.67 -3.55
N ALA A 106 19.15 -2.20 -4.29
CA ALA A 106 18.93 -2.79 -5.62
C ALA A 106 17.94 -3.98 -5.55
N GLY A 107 18.14 -4.88 -4.59
CA GLY A 107 17.23 -5.99 -4.35
C GLY A 107 15.81 -5.52 -4.02
N ARG A 108 15.66 -4.48 -3.20
CA ARG A 108 14.38 -3.86 -2.86
C ARG A 108 13.67 -3.24 -4.07
N MET A 109 14.42 -2.60 -4.97
CA MET A 109 13.84 -2.07 -6.21
C MET A 109 13.30 -3.20 -7.10
N ILE A 110 14.05 -4.30 -7.27
CA ILE A 110 13.58 -5.50 -7.98
C ILE A 110 12.34 -6.08 -7.29
N GLN A 111 12.36 -6.15 -5.96
CA GLN A 111 11.25 -6.64 -5.14
C GLN A 111 9.99 -5.77 -5.27
N GLY A 112 10.16 -4.45 -5.46
CA GLY A 112 9.05 -3.53 -5.76
C GLY A 112 8.35 -3.86 -7.07
N ALA A 113 9.11 -4.13 -8.15
CA ALA A 113 8.55 -4.59 -9.42
C ALA A 113 7.84 -5.94 -9.26
N ALA A 114 8.46 -6.87 -8.54
CA ALA A 114 7.91 -8.21 -8.27
C ALA A 114 6.59 -8.13 -7.49
N GLY A 115 6.57 -7.38 -6.39
CA GLY A 115 5.38 -7.18 -5.55
C GLY A 115 4.23 -6.53 -6.32
N ALA A 116 4.52 -5.49 -7.11
CA ALA A 116 3.54 -4.84 -7.97
C ALA A 116 2.93 -5.83 -8.98
N THR A 117 3.76 -6.67 -9.61
CA THR A 117 3.33 -7.71 -10.56
C THR A 117 2.46 -8.77 -9.88
N ILE A 118 2.84 -9.23 -8.69
CA ILE A 118 2.07 -10.19 -7.89
C ILE A 118 0.69 -9.61 -7.55
N LEU A 119 0.62 -8.37 -7.09
CA LEU A 119 -0.63 -7.73 -6.69
C LEU A 119 -1.56 -7.48 -7.88
N ALA A 120 -1.04 -6.97 -9.00
CA ALA A 120 -1.84 -6.70 -10.20
C ALA A 120 -2.40 -7.97 -10.83
N CYS A 121 -1.53 -8.97 -11.09
CA CYS A 121 -1.95 -10.23 -11.71
C CYS A 121 -2.74 -11.11 -10.73
N GLY A 122 -2.41 -11.09 -9.44
CA GLY A 122 -3.12 -11.84 -8.40
C GLY A 122 -4.59 -11.48 -8.31
N LEU A 123 -4.91 -10.18 -8.31
CA LEU A 123 -6.29 -9.69 -8.31
C LEU A 123 -7.02 -10.09 -9.60
N SER A 124 -6.36 -9.98 -10.77
CA SER A 124 -6.92 -10.38 -12.05
C SER A 124 -7.22 -11.88 -12.12
N LEU A 125 -6.29 -12.74 -11.65
CA LEU A 125 -6.49 -14.19 -11.55
C LEU A 125 -7.67 -14.54 -10.65
N LEU A 126 -7.80 -13.86 -9.53
CA LEU A 126 -8.88 -14.07 -8.58
C LEU A 126 -10.25 -13.70 -9.16
N SER A 127 -10.30 -12.59 -9.91
CA SER A 127 -11.52 -12.11 -10.57
C SER A 127 -11.98 -13.07 -11.68
N VAL A 128 -11.07 -13.65 -12.45
CA VAL A 128 -11.40 -14.60 -13.52
C VAL A 128 -11.75 -15.99 -13.00
N ALA A 129 -11.21 -16.37 -11.84
CA ALA A 129 -11.48 -17.69 -11.24
C ALA A 129 -12.84 -17.78 -10.53
N ASN A 130 -13.51 -16.66 -10.29
CA ASN A 130 -14.74 -16.57 -9.52
C ASN A 130 -15.74 -15.63 -10.20
N ASP A 131 -17.04 -15.93 -10.08
CA ASP A 131 -18.12 -15.15 -10.64
C ASP A 131 -19.07 -14.63 -9.54
N GLY A 132 -19.72 -13.49 -9.75
CA GLY A 132 -20.76 -12.94 -8.89
C GLY A 132 -20.34 -12.80 -7.41
N ASP A 133 -21.17 -13.32 -6.50
CA ASP A 133 -20.93 -13.24 -5.06
C ASP A 133 -19.65 -13.95 -4.60
N ALA A 134 -19.19 -14.99 -5.32
CA ALA A 134 -17.96 -15.70 -5.01
C ALA A 134 -16.75 -14.81 -5.32
N GLN A 135 -16.78 -14.06 -6.42
CA GLN A 135 -15.75 -13.08 -6.78
C GLN A 135 -15.65 -11.98 -5.70
N LEU A 136 -16.79 -11.41 -5.29
CA LEU A 136 -16.81 -10.37 -4.26
C LEU A 136 -16.20 -10.86 -2.94
N ARG A 137 -16.54 -12.09 -2.52
CA ARG A 137 -15.94 -12.71 -1.30
C ARG A 137 -14.45 -12.96 -1.46
N ALA A 138 -14.02 -13.46 -2.61
CA ALA A 138 -12.62 -13.75 -2.88
C ALA A 138 -11.76 -12.47 -2.86
N VAL A 139 -12.23 -11.39 -3.50
CA VAL A 139 -11.56 -10.07 -3.49
C VAL A 139 -11.54 -9.48 -2.08
N SER A 140 -12.62 -9.65 -1.30
CA SER A 140 -12.66 -9.20 0.09
C SER A 140 -11.65 -9.94 0.98
N LEU A 141 -11.51 -11.26 0.80
CA LEU A 141 -10.50 -12.06 1.52
C LEU A 141 -9.08 -11.68 1.12
N TRP A 142 -8.84 -11.40 -0.17
CA TRP A 142 -7.57 -10.91 -0.67
C TRP A 142 -7.20 -9.54 -0.04
N GLY A 143 -8.17 -8.62 0.04
CA GLY A 143 -7.99 -7.33 0.73
C GLY A 143 -7.73 -7.49 2.23
N ALA A 144 -8.41 -8.45 2.89
CA ALA A 144 -8.15 -8.79 4.29
C ALA A 144 -6.74 -9.35 4.50
N ALA A 145 -6.28 -10.24 3.59
CA ALA A 145 -4.92 -10.78 3.63
C ALA A 145 -3.86 -9.67 3.49
N ALA A 146 -4.10 -8.68 2.62
CA ALA A 146 -3.23 -7.50 2.50
C ALA A 146 -3.16 -6.70 3.80
N ALA A 147 -4.31 -6.45 4.44
CA ALA A 147 -4.38 -5.71 5.70
C ALA A 147 -3.70 -6.46 6.86
N VAL A 148 -3.92 -7.77 6.96
CA VAL A 148 -3.27 -8.63 7.97
C VAL A 148 -1.76 -8.65 7.75
N GLY A 149 -1.30 -8.78 6.50
CA GLY A 149 0.13 -8.70 6.17
C GLY A 149 0.75 -7.39 6.62
N ALA A 150 0.15 -6.27 6.23
CA ALA A 150 0.64 -4.95 6.61
C ALA A 150 0.69 -4.74 8.14
N ALA A 151 -0.30 -5.25 8.87
CA ALA A 151 -0.35 -5.17 10.33
C ALA A 151 0.67 -6.08 11.02
N ALA A 152 0.89 -7.29 10.49
CA ALA A 152 1.81 -8.26 11.07
C ALA A 152 3.29 -7.96 10.76
N GLY A 153 3.56 -7.21 9.67
CA GLY A 153 4.92 -6.98 9.18
C GLY A 153 5.89 -6.44 10.23
N PRO A 154 5.59 -5.34 10.92
CA PRO A 154 6.49 -4.78 11.92
C PRO A 154 6.83 -5.75 13.05
N LEU A 155 5.83 -6.51 13.52
CA LEU A 155 6.03 -7.54 14.54
C LEU A 155 6.90 -8.69 14.03
N LEU A 156 6.62 -9.20 12.83
CA LEU A 156 7.41 -10.25 12.20
C LEU A 156 8.85 -9.79 11.98
N GLY A 157 9.03 -8.55 11.50
CA GLY A 157 10.35 -7.95 11.32
C GLY A 157 11.13 -7.90 12.63
N GLY A 158 10.51 -7.40 13.70
CA GLY A 158 11.13 -7.33 15.01
C GLY A 158 11.54 -8.70 15.57
N VAL A 159 10.61 -9.67 15.57
CA VAL A 159 10.91 -11.05 16.04
C VAL A 159 12.04 -11.68 15.23
N LEU A 160 12.06 -11.50 13.92
CA LEU A 160 13.04 -12.14 13.05
C LEU A 160 14.44 -11.52 13.21
N VAL A 161 14.54 -10.22 13.45
CA VAL A 161 15.83 -9.59 13.74
C VAL A 161 16.48 -10.24 14.95
N ASP A 162 15.73 -10.42 16.02
CA ASP A 162 16.26 -10.98 17.28
C ASP A 162 16.63 -12.47 17.16
N VAL A 163 15.89 -13.26 16.38
CA VAL A 163 16.06 -14.72 16.30
C VAL A 163 17.02 -15.15 15.18
N THR A 164 16.95 -14.50 14.01
CA THR A 164 17.64 -14.94 12.78
C THR A 164 18.46 -13.84 12.11
N GLY A 165 18.47 -12.64 12.67
CA GLY A 165 18.94 -11.45 11.98
C GLY A 165 17.94 -10.93 10.94
N TRP A 166 18.19 -9.74 10.41
CA TRP A 166 17.33 -9.10 9.42
C TRP A 166 17.19 -9.91 8.11
N GLN A 167 18.20 -10.73 7.77
CA GLN A 167 18.20 -11.62 6.61
C GLN A 167 17.10 -12.70 6.69
N GLY A 168 16.71 -13.11 7.89
CA GLY A 168 15.69 -14.13 8.14
C GLY A 168 14.34 -13.83 7.50
N LEU A 169 13.91 -12.55 7.50
CA LEU A 169 12.70 -12.13 6.83
C LEU A 169 12.72 -12.53 5.34
N PHE A 170 13.82 -12.22 4.65
CA PHE A 170 13.93 -12.45 3.22
C PHE A 170 14.05 -13.94 2.87
N TRP A 171 14.68 -14.75 3.73
CA TRP A 171 14.70 -16.21 3.56
C TRP A 171 13.31 -16.84 3.70
N ILE A 172 12.53 -16.42 4.70
CA ILE A 172 11.16 -16.90 4.89
C ILE A 172 10.29 -16.47 3.72
N ASP A 173 10.38 -15.21 3.31
CA ASP A 173 9.63 -14.67 2.17
C ASP A 173 9.93 -15.42 0.87
N ALA A 174 11.22 -15.74 0.62
CA ALA A 174 11.62 -16.56 -0.52
C ALA A 174 10.98 -17.96 -0.47
N GLY A 175 10.99 -18.60 0.71
CA GLY A 175 10.38 -19.92 0.92
C GLY A 175 8.87 -19.92 0.69
N VAL A 176 8.16 -18.91 1.23
CA VAL A 176 6.71 -18.77 1.03
C VAL A 176 6.37 -18.42 -0.42
N ALA A 177 7.15 -17.57 -1.08
CA ALA A 177 6.95 -17.26 -2.50
C ALA A 177 7.18 -18.47 -3.41
N LEU A 178 8.17 -19.31 -3.11
CA LEU A 178 8.36 -20.61 -3.79
C LEU A 178 7.16 -21.54 -3.59
N LEU A 179 6.62 -21.62 -2.38
CA LEU A 179 5.40 -22.39 -2.11
C LEU A 179 4.21 -21.85 -2.92
N CYS A 180 4.02 -20.53 -2.96
CA CYS A 180 2.99 -19.89 -3.79
C CYS A 180 3.21 -20.18 -5.29
N MET A 181 4.46 -20.24 -5.76
CA MET A 181 4.80 -20.55 -7.13
C MET A 181 4.39 -22.00 -7.49
N VAL A 182 4.69 -22.97 -6.63
CA VAL A 182 4.27 -24.36 -6.80
C VAL A 182 2.74 -24.48 -6.76
N LEU A 183 2.09 -23.86 -5.78
CA LEU A 183 0.64 -23.85 -5.65
C LEU A 183 -0.03 -23.27 -6.89
N THR A 184 0.47 -22.13 -7.38
CA THR A 184 0.00 -21.50 -8.62
C THR A 184 0.18 -22.40 -9.83
N PHE A 185 1.34 -23.04 -9.94
CA PHE A 185 1.63 -23.96 -11.05
C PHE A 185 0.61 -25.10 -11.14
N VAL A 186 0.26 -25.69 -10.01
CA VAL A 186 -0.63 -26.85 -9.93
C VAL A 186 -2.12 -26.47 -10.03
N THR A 187 -2.54 -25.34 -9.41
CA THR A 187 -3.97 -25.05 -9.23
C THR A 187 -4.52 -24.02 -10.21
N VAL A 188 -3.69 -23.07 -10.65
CA VAL A 188 -4.13 -21.95 -11.51
C VAL A 188 -4.08 -22.36 -12.98
N LYS A 189 -5.18 -22.15 -13.70
CA LYS A 189 -5.19 -22.27 -15.15
C LYS A 189 -4.71 -20.95 -15.79
N GLU A 190 -4.10 -21.07 -16.97
CA GLU A 190 -3.73 -19.89 -17.74
C GLU A 190 -4.99 -19.16 -18.23
N SER A 191 -4.93 -17.83 -18.19
CA SER A 191 -5.97 -16.95 -18.71
C SER A 191 -5.36 -15.68 -19.29
N SER A 192 -5.88 -15.23 -20.41
CA SER A 192 -5.54 -13.97 -21.07
C SER A 192 -6.82 -13.31 -21.52
N ASP A 193 -6.77 -12.04 -21.89
CA ASP A 193 -7.89 -11.32 -22.46
C ASP A 193 -7.83 -11.46 -24.00
N PRO A 194 -8.75 -12.21 -24.62
CA PRO A 194 -8.73 -12.43 -26.06
C PRO A 194 -9.08 -11.18 -26.88
N ASP A 195 -9.79 -10.23 -26.27
CA ASP A 195 -10.23 -9.00 -26.94
C ASP A 195 -9.22 -7.86 -26.83
N ARG A 196 -8.19 -8.02 -26.00
CA ARG A 196 -7.15 -7.01 -25.81
C ARG A 196 -6.11 -7.07 -26.92
N PRO A 197 -5.83 -5.96 -27.61
CA PRO A 197 -4.73 -5.89 -28.57
C PRO A 197 -3.39 -6.27 -27.93
N PRO A 198 -2.52 -7.05 -28.60
CA PRO A 198 -1.23 -7.49 -28.05
C PRO A 198 -0.17 -6.36 -28.04
N THR A 199 -0.60 -5.16 -27.68
CA THR A 199 0.23 -3.96 -27.62
C THR A 199 0.40 -3.51 -26.18
N ILE A 200 1.63 -3.16 -25.82
CA ILE A 200 1.98 -2.63 -24.50
C ILE A 200 2.47 -1.21 -24.71
N ASP A 201 1.99 -0.31 -23.89
CA ASP A 201 2.48 1.07 -23.87
C ASP A 201 3.80 1.19 -23.13
N TYR A 202 4.90 0.88 -23.84
CA TYR A 202 6.25 1.06 -23.31
C TYR A 202 6.58 2.54 -23.10
N ALA A 203 6.03 3.43 -23.96
CA ALA A 203 6.28 4.85 -23.86
C ALA A 203 5.65 5.42 -22.59
N GLY A 204 4.39 5.09 -22.31
CA GLY A 204 3.73 5.45 -21.05
C GLY A 204 4.47 4.90 -19.82
N THR A 205 4.91 3.64 -19.86
CA THR A 205 5.69 3.03 -18.77
C THR A 205 7.00 3.79 -18.50
N VAL A 206 7.76 4.14 -19.53
CA VAL A 206 9.00 4.89 -19.38
C VAL A 206 8.74 6.31 -18.90
N LEU A 207 7.73 6.98 -19.46
CA LEU A 207 7.40 8.35 -19.08
C LEU A 207 6.89 8.47 -17.65
N ILE A 208 6.10 7.51 -17.15
CA ILE A 208 5.69 7.52 -15.73
C ILE A 208 6.88 7.27 -14.80
N ALA A 209 7.79 6.38 -15.16
CA ALA A 209 9.03 6.18 -14.42
C ALA A 209 9.91 7.45 -14.40
N LEU A 210 10.04 8.13 -15.57
CA LEU A 210 10.76 9.41 -15.68
C LEU A 210 10.04 10.57 -14.98
N THR A 211 8.74 10.46 -14.74
CA THR A 211 7.99 11.44 -13.94
C THR A 211 8.27 11.23 -12.45
N LEU A 212 8.20 9.99 -11.97
CA LEU A 212 8.27 9.68 -10.54
C LEU A 212 9.71 9.65 -10.01
N THR A 213 10.66 9.08 -10.78
CA THR A 213 12.04 8.90 -10.30
C THR A 213 12.74 10.22 -10.01
N PRO A 214 12.76 11.21 -10.92
CA PRO A 214 13.38 12.50 -10.62
C PRO A 214 12.62 13.26 -9.51
N LEU A 215 11.30 13.15 -9.43
CA LEU A 215 10.53 13.75 -8.35
C LEU A 215 11.03 13.30 -6.98
N ILE A 216 11.10 11.99 -6.79
CA ILE A 216 11.51 11.39 -5.51
C ILE A 216 13.00 11.63 -5.25
N LEU A 217 13.85 11.54 -6.29
CA LEU A 217 15.27 11.87 -6.18
C LEU A 217 15.47 13.32 -5.74
N GLY A 218 14.78 14.26 -6.38
CA GLY A 218 14.84 15.69 -6.03
C GLY A 218 14.41 15.95 -4.59
N VAL A 219 13.30 15.33 -4.14
CA VAL A 219 12.85 15.44 -2.75
C VAL A 219 13.88 14.85 -1.79
N THR A 220 14.35 13.62 -2.04
CA THR A 220 15.27 12.92 -1.14
C THR A 220 16.63 13.63 -1.05
N LYS A 221 17.12 14.18 -2.14
CA LYS A 221 18.42 14.87 -2.20
C LYS A 221 18.36 16.35 -1.88
N SER A 222 17.16 16.92 -1.71
CA SER A 222 17.01 18.35 -1.39
C SER A 222 17.66 18.76 -0.06
N ALA A 223 17.77 17.83 0.91
CA ALA A 223 18.48 18.06 2.15
C ALA A 223 20.00 18.25 1.92
N ASP A 224 20.59 17.40 1.06
CA ASP A 224 22.04 17.42 0.76
C ASP A 224 22.40 18.54 -0.24
N TRP A 225 21.59 18.69 -1.29
CA TRP A 225 21.86 19.60 -2.41
C TRP A 225 21.34 21.03 -2.18
N GLY A 226 20.36 21.17 -1.29
CA GLY A 226 19.55 22.38 -1.13
C GLY A 226 18.31 22.39 -2.05
N TRP A 227 17.21 22.91 -1.54
CA TRP A 227 15.91 22.95 -2.26
C TRP A 227 15.96 23.76 -3.57
N PHE A 228 16.79 24.80 -3.64
CA PHE A 228 16.94 25.68 -4.80
C PHE A 228 18.19 25.38 -5.62
N SER A 229 18.87 24.26 -5.40
CA SER A 229 20.02 23.85 -6.20
C SER A 229 19.62 23.47 -7.62
N VAL A 230 20.58 23.60 -8.56
CA VAL A 230 20.38 23.19 -9.95
C VAL A 230 20.02 21.71 -10.04
N GLY A 231 20.56 20.85 -9.16
CA GLY A 231 20.25 19.42 -9.11
C GLY A 231 18.79 19.17 -8.73
N THR A 232 18.31 19.78 -7.64
CA THR A 232 16.94 19.61 -7.16
C THR A 232 15.92 20.18 -8.14
N LEU A 233 16.14 21.42 -8.60
CA LEU A 233 15.25 22.06 -9.58
C LEU A 233 15.28 21.35 -10.93
N GLY A 234 16.45 20.83 -11.36
CA GLY A 234 16.59 20.02 -12.55
C GLY A 234 15.77 18.73 -12.47
N CYS A 235 15.79 18.03 -11.32
CA CYS A 235 14.96 16.87 -11.07
C CYS A 235 13.46 17.21 -11.18
N PHE A 236 13.01 18.30 -10.58
CA PHE A 236 11.61 18.72 -10.68
C PHE A 236 11.22 19.12 -12.10
N ALA A 237 12.10 19.82 -12.82
CA ALA A 237 11.85 20.19 -14.20
C ALA A 237 11.72 18.96 -15.11
N VAL A 238 12.60 17.96 -14.96
CA VAL A 238 12.50 16.68 -15.69
C VAL A 238 11.22 15.94 -15.35
N SER A 239 10.85 15.88 -14.07
CA SER A 239 9.60 15.26 -13.61
C SER A 239 8.37 15.92 -14.26
N ILE A 240 8.29 17.25 -14.23
CA ILE A 240 7.18 18.00 -14.81
C ILE A 240 7.13 17.80 -16.34
N ALA A 241 8.27 17.89 -17.02
CA ALA A 241 8.35 17.68 -18.47
C ALA A 241 7.94 16.27 -18.88
N ALA A 242 8.41 15.25 -18.16
CA ALA A 242 8.03 13.85 -18.38
C ALA A 242 6.55 13.60 -18.09
N GLY A 243 5.99 14.18 -17.03
CA GLY A 243 4.57 14.11 -16.70
C GLY A 243 3.68 14.74 -17.78
N TYR A 244 4.10 15.90 -18.30
CA TYR A 244 3.40 16.51 -19.45
C TYR A 244 3.49 15.65 -20.70
N ALA A 245 4.68 15.10 -21.01
CA ALA A 245 4.88 14.17 -22.13
C ALA A 245 4.03 12.91 -21.96
N PHE A 246 3.94 12.36 -20.74
CA PHE A 246 3.08 11.22 -20.42
C PHE A 246 1.62 11.50 -20.79
N ILE A 247 1.05 12.61 -20.31
CA ILE A 247 -0.34 12.99 -20.64
C ILE A 247 -0.53 13.17 -22.16
N ALA A 248 0.45 13.77 -22.84
CA ALA A 248 0.37 14.01 -24.28
C ALA A 248 0.46 12.71 -25.10
N VAL A 249 1.24 11.74 -24.66
CA VAL A 249 1.39 10.43 -25.32
C VAL A 249 0.16 9.56 -25.04
N GLU A 250 -0.27 9.44 -23.78
CA GLU A 250 -1.47 8.69 -23.39
C GLU A 250 -2.73 9.13 -24.14
N GLY A 251 -2.85 10.43 -24.42
CA GLY A 251 -3.99 10.95 -25.22
C GLY A 251 -3.94 10.57 -26.70
N ARG A 252 -2.89 9.93 -27.21
CA ARG A 252 -2.69 9.58 -28.63
C ARG A 252 -2.52 8.08 -28.88
N VAL A 253 -2.16 7.32 -27.86
CA VAL A 253 -1.93 5.86 -27.97
C VAL A 253 -3.27 5.15 -28.02
N ALA A 254 -3.39 4.13 -28.89
CA ALA A 254 -4.63 3.37 -29.07
C ALA A 254 -4.98 2.51 -27.85
N VAL A 255 -3.97 2.04 -27.11
CA VAL A 255 -4.12 1.26 -25.88
C VAL A 255 -3.25 1.92 -24.80
N PRO A 256 -3.76 2.99 -24.16
CA PRO A 256 -3.01 3.73 -23.15
C PRO A 256 -2.77 2.90 -21.90
N LEU A 257 -1.66 3.19 -21.20
CA LEU A 257 -1.38 2.66 -19.88
C LEU A 257 -2.44 3.13 -18.87
N LEU A 258 -2.83 4.39 -18.99
CA LEU A 258 -3.86 5.04 -18.20
C LEU A 258 -4.87 5.72 -19.13
N ASP A 259 -6.11 5.24 -19.16
CA ASP A 259 -7.16 5.93 -19.88
C ASP A 259 -7.44 7.30 -19.21
N LEU A 260 -7.04 8.37 -19.91
CA LEU A 260 -7.24 9.74 -19.44
C LEU A 260 -8.72 10.11 -19.30
N ALA A 261 -9.65 9.38 -19.97
CA ALA A 261 -11.07 9.58 -19.77
C ALA A 261 -11.52 9.25 -18.34
N LEU A 262 -10.87 8.29 -17.69
CA LEU A 262 -11.10 7.95 -16.29
C LEU A 262 -10.79 9.14 -15.35
N LEU A 263 -9.80 9.97 -15.69
CA LEU A 263 -9.44 11.14 -14.89
C LEU A 263 -10.47 12.26 -14.96
N ARG A 264 -11.46 12.19 -15.86
CA ARG A 264 -12.61 13.09 -15.86
C ARG A 264 -13.63 12.75 -14.78
N ASN A 265 -13.58 11.52 -14.27
CA ASN A 265 -14.43 11.09 -13.15
C ASN A 265 -13.88 11.65 -11.83
N ARG A 266 -14.54 12.67 -11.31
CA ARG A 266 -14.12 13.37 -10.09
C ARG A 266 -14.15 12.49 -8.83
N VAL A 267 -15.03 11.48 -8.79
CA VAL A 267 -15.10 10.54 -7.66
C VAL A 267 -13.88 9.63 -7.70
N LEU A 268 -13.53 9.10 -8.87
CA LEU A 268 -12.32 8.31 -9.05
C LEU A 268 -11.07 9.11 -8.66
N VAL A 269 -10.92 10.31 -9.22
CA VAL A 269 -9.75 11.16 -8.94
C VAL A 269 -9.65 11.52 -7.46
N GLY A 270 -10.74 11.96 -6.85
CA GLY A 270 -10.75 12.30 -5.43
C GLY A 270 -10.46 11.10 -4.52
N SER A 271 -11.02 9.93 -4.85
CA SER A 271 -10.75 8.67 -4.13
C SER A 271 -9.31 8.23 -4.31
N THR A 272 -8.75 8.37 -5.51
CA THR A 272 -7.35 8.07 -5.82
C THR A 272 -6.39 8.97 -5.03
N ILE A 273 -6.67 10.27 -4.95
CA ILE A 273 -5.90 11.21 -4.11
C ILE A 273 -6.02 10.84 -2.63
N ALA A 274 -7.21 10.48 -2.15
CA ALA A 274 -7.39 10.00 -0.77
C ALA A 274 -6.57 8.73 -0.50
N ILE A 275 -6.52 7.78 -1.44
CA ILE A 275 -5.69 6.58 -1.35
C ILE A 275 -4.20 6.92 -1.31
N LEU A 276 -3.75 7.86 -2.17
CA LEU A 276 -2.37 8.36 -2.20
C LEU A 276 -1.96 8.92 -0.83
N ILE A 277 -2.77 9.83 -0.29
CA ILE A 277 -2.54 10.46 1.03
C ILE A 277 -2.53 9.40 2.12
N GLY A 278 -3.52 8.49 2.13
CA GLY A 278 -3.63 7.45 3.14
C GLY A 278 -2.44 6.50 3.14
N ALA A 279 -2.03 6.00 1.97
CA ALA A 279 -0.85 5.14 1.86
C ALA A 279 0.43 5.88 2.22
N GLY A 280 0.54 7.14 1.83
CA GLY A 280 1.69 7.98 2.18
C GLY A 280 1.83 8.18 3.67
N THR A 281 0.76 8.56 4.35
CA THR A 281 0.79 8.84 5.80
C THR A 281 1.13 7.61 6.63
N ILE A 282 0.61 6.43 6.29
CA ILE A 282 0.95 5.20 7.04
C ILE A 282 2.40 4.76 6.83
N ASN A 283 2.90 4.82 5.60
CA ASN A 283 4.29 4.45 5.33
C ASN A 283 5.28 5.45 5.93
N GLY A 284 4.99 6.75 5.85
CA GLY A 284 5.78 7.78 6.51
C GLY A 284 5.78 7.61 8.03
N LEU A 285 4.62 7.32 8.64
CA LEU A 285 4.53 7.04 10.08
C LEU A 285 5.39 5.83 10.47
N MET A 286 5.25 4.70 9.78
CA MET A 286 6.02 3.48 10.09
C MET A 286 7.52 3.72 9.99
N TYR A 287 7.96 4.48 9.00
CA TYR A 287 9.35 4.87 8.85
C TYR A 287 9.83 5.72 10.04
N LEU A 288 9.10 6.79 10.39
CA LEU A 288 9.48 7.68 11.49
C LEU A 288 9.50 6.98 12.84
N LEU A 289 8.47 6.17 13.14
CA LEU A 289 8.39 5.43 14.39
C LEU A 289 9.50 4.39 14.52
N SER A 290 9.86 3.72 13.41
CA SER A 290 10.95 2.76 13.42
C SER A 290 12.27 3.40 13.82
N LEU A 291 12.57 4.60 13.31
CA LEU A 291 13.80 5.30 13.63
C LEU A 291 13.77 5.85 15.05
N TYR A 292 12.70 6.53 15.44
CA TYR A 292 12.60 7.18 16.73
C TYR A 292 12.54 6.17 17.89
N PHE A 293 11.83 5.05 17.73
CA PHE A 293 11.69 4.07 18.80
C PHE A 293 12.95 3.26 19.03
N GLN A 294 13.77 3.03 18.01
CA GLN A 294 15.00 2.24 18.11
C GLN A 294 16.26 3.09 18.38
N ASP A 295 16.15 4.43 18.36
CA ASP A 295 17.32 5.28 18.62
C ASP A 295 17.66 5.30 20.12
N PRO A 296 18.94 5.03 20.49
CA PRO A 296 19.38 5.04 21.89
C PRO A 296 19.19 6.37 22.62
N ALA A 297 19.16 7.49 21.90
CA ALA A 297 18.91 8.79 22.48
C ALA A 297 17.41 9.15 22.58
N ALA A 298 16.52 8.28 22.11
CA ALA A 298 15.06 8.43 22.20
C ALA A 298 14.45 7.36 23.13
N LEU A 299 13.81 6.31 22.58
CA LEU A 299 13.17 5.27 23.41
C LEU A 299 14.03 4.02 23.62
N ASP A 300 15.11 3.86 22.86
CA ASP A 300 16.08 2.75 22.96
C ASP A 300 15.41 1.35 22.92
N PHE A 301 14.38 1.19 22.08
CA PHE A 301 13.68 -0.08 21.95
C PHE A 301 14.47 -1.05 21.07
N SER A 302 14.52 -2.31 21.47
CA SER A 302 14.92 -3.39 20.58
C SER A 302 14.00 -3.46 19.34
N PRO A 303 14.44 -4.07 18.25
CA PRO A 303 13.59 -4.24 17.05
C PRO A 303 12.25 -4.91 17.36
N LEU A 304 12.21 -5.90 18.26
CA LEU A 304 10.98 -6.55 18.70
C LEU A 304 10.06 -5.58 19.47
N GLU A 305 10.62 -4.83 20.42
CA GLU A 305 9.86 -3.85 21.19
C GLU A 305 9.31 -2.74 20.28
N ALA A 306 10.09 -2.25 19.32
CA ALA A 306 9.65 -1.30 18.32
C ALA A 306 8.53 -1.87 17.43
N GLY A 307 8.65 -3.13 17.01
CA GLY A 307 7.60 -3.86 16.28
C GLY A 307 6.29 -3.95 17.09
N LEU A 308 6.37 -4.32 18.36
CA LEU A 308 5.23 -4.36 19.28
C LEU A 308 4.65 -2.95 19.52
N ALA A 309 5.50 -1.94 19.64
CA ALA A 309 5.10 -0.56 19.88
C ALA A 309 4.35 0.06 18.67
N THR A 310 4.55 -0.45 17.46
CA THR A 310 3.78 -0.02 16.29
C THR A 310 2.43 -0.73 16.12
N LEU A 311 2.12 -1.79 16.89
CA LEU A 311 0.85 -2.52 16.80
C LEU A 311 -0.39 -1.64 17.00
N PRO A 312 -0.45 -0.65 17.90
CA PRO A 312 -1.61 0.22 18.01
C PRO A 312 -1.96 0.93 16.70
N ALA A 313 -0.93 1.30 15.90
CA ALA A 313 -1.13 1.94 14.60
C ALA A 313 -1.57 0.97 13.48
N THR A 314 -1.25 -0.31 13.58
CA THR A 314 -1.56 -1.32 12.54
C THR A 314 -2.77 -2.17 12.91
N VAL A 315 -2.87 -2.67 14.14
CA VAL A 315 -3.99 -3.48 14.62
C VAL A 315 -5.28 -2.65 14.66
N GLY A 316 -5.20 -1.38 15.06
CA GLY A 316 -6.36 -0.48 15.06
C GLY A 316 -7.03 -0.37 13.68
N LEU A 317 -6.24 -0.38 12.60
CA LEU A 317 -6.73 -0.40 11.22
C LEU A 317 -7.55 -1.68 10.92
N VAL A 318 -7.10 -2.83 11.39
CA VAL A 318 -7.77 -4.13 11.19
C VAL A 318 -9.04 -4.21 12.04
N VAL A 319 -8.96 -3.77 13.31
CA VAL A 319 -10.09 -3.82 14.25
C VAL A 319 -11.24 -2.92 13.84
N ILE A 320 -10.97 -1.74 13.28
CA ILE A 320 -12.04 -0.82 12.83
C ILE A 320 -12.68 -1.30 11.51
N ALA A 321 -11.98 -2.08 10.68
CA ALA A 321 -12.43 -2.45 9.34
C ALA A 321 -13.86 -3.04 9.27
N PRO A 322 -14.31 -3.95 10.18
CA PRO A 322 -15.68 -4.47 10.16
C PRO A 322 -16.77 -3.44 10.52
N LEU A 323 -16.38 -2.35 11.19
CA LEU A 323 -17.32 -1.28 11.58
C LEU A 323 -17.48 -0.22 10.50
N VAL A 324 -16.48 -0.09 9.62
CA VAL A 324 -16.43 0.94 8.56
C VAL A 324 -17.65 0.87 7.62
N PRO A 325 -18.09 -0.29 7.09
CA PRO A 325 -19.29 -0.36 6.27
C PRO A 325 -20.55 0.14 6.97
N LYS A 326 -20.72 -0.18 8.26
CA LYS A 326 -21.85 0.30 9.08
C LYS A 326 -21.79 1.81 9.28
N LEU A 327 -20.60 2.35 9.50
CA LEU A 327 -20.37 3.78 9.62
C LEU A 327 -20.65 4.49 8.30
N ALA A 328 -20.16 3.96 7.20
CA ALA A 328 -20.37 4.48 5.86
C ALA A 328 -21.85 4.44 5.43
N ALA A 329 -22.60 3.43 5.85
CA ALA A 329 -24.05 3.37 5.64
C ALA A 329 -24.81 4.44 6.43
N LYS A 330 -24.37 4.79 7.66
CA LYS A 330 -25.02 5.81 8.51
C LYS A 330 -24.60 7.24 8.15
N LEU A 331 -23.32 7.49 7.97
CA LEU A 331 -22.77 8.82 7.74
C LEU A 331 -22.69 9.19 6.26
N GLY A 332 -22.65 8.17 5.38
CA GLY A 332 -22.27 8.30 3.99
C GLY A 332 -20.75 8.11 3.80
N GLY A 333 -20.36 7.45 2.71
CA GLY A 333 -18.96 7.08 2.46
C GLY A 333 -18.00 8.28 2.47
N ARG A 334 -18.43 9.40 1.94
CA ARG A 334 -17.68 10.67 1.93
C ARG A 334 -17.38 11.22 3.32
N GLN A 335 -18.42 11.29 4.19
CA GLN A 335 -18.25 11.81 5.54
C GLN A 335 -17.36 10.86 6.35
N THR A 336 -17.46 9.56 6.11
CA THR A 336 -16.61 8.56 6.73
C THR A 336 -15.14 8.78 6.34
N ILE A 337 -14.83 9.04 5.06
CA ILE A 337 -13.48 9.39 4.61
C ILE A 337 -13.00 10.69 5.28
N GLY A 338 -13.83 11.72 5.29
CA GLY A 338 -13.50 13.02 5.89
C GLY A 338 -13.21 12.95 7.39
N VAL A 339 -14.07 12.23 8.15
CA VAL A 339 -13.85 11.97 9.58
C VAL A 339 -12.60 11.13 9.80
N GLY A 340 -12.35 10.13 8.94
CA GLY A 340 -11.14 9.32 8.98
C GLY A 340 -9.89 10.17 8.87
N PHE A 341 -9.80 11.02 7.86
CA PHE A 341 -8.66 11.92 7.71
C PHE A 341 -8.57 12.98 8.82
N ALA A 342 -9.69 13.45 9.36
CA ALA A 342 -9.67 14.37 10.50
C ALA A 342 -9.07 13.72 11.75
N LEU A 343 -9.42 12.46 12.04
CA LEU A 343 -8.82 11.69 13.13
C LEU A 343 -7.33 11.44 12.90
N THR A 344 -6.94 11.09 11.67
CA THR A 344 -5.53 10.92 11.30
C THR A 344 -4.76 12.24 11.48
N THR A 345 -5.32 13.36 11.05
CA THR A 345 -4.73 14.70 11.24
C THR A 345 -4.56 15.00 12.73
N LEU A 346 -5.59 14.77 13.54
CA LEU A 346 -5.52 15.01 14.99
C LEU A 346 -4.42 14.14 15.63
N GLY A 347 -4.32 12.88 15.27
CA GLY A 347 -3.27 12.00 15.75
C GLY A 347 -1.87 12.54 15.43
N PHE A 348 -1.64 12.96 14.18
CA PHE A 348 -0.36 13.56 13.79
C PHE A 348 -0.09 14.91 14.44
N VAL A 349 -1.10 15.74 14.66
CA VAL A 349 -0.97 16.99 15.44
C VAL A 349 -0.50 16.69 16.87
N VAL A 350 -1.07 15.67 17.50
CA VAL A 350 -0.65 15.26 18.85
C VAL A 350 0.80 14.75 18.83
N VAL A 351 1.18 13.86 17.89
CA VAL A 351 2.59 13.43 17.75
C VAL A 351 3.52 14.61 17.44
N GLY A 352 3.04 15.61 16.72
CA GLY A 352 3.78 16.86 16.42
C GLY A 352 4.06 17.74 17.66
N LEU A 353 3.50 17.38 18.82
CA LEU A 353 3.81 18.02 20.12
C LEU A 353 4.83 17.23 20.94
N VAL A 354 5.46 16.21 20.36
CA VAL A 354 6.45 15.37 21.04
C VAL A 354 7.64 16.19 21.50
N ASP A 355 8.11 15.90 22.71
CA ASP A 355 9.36 16.39 23.29
C ASP A 355 10.19 15.23 23.86
N ALA A 356 11.43 15.51 24.24
CA ALA A 356 12.36 14.48 24.73
C ALA A 356 11.92 13.78 26.04
N SER A 357 10.90 14.30 26.72
CA SER A 357 10.36 13.70 27.96
C SER A 357 9.28 12.64 27.67
N TRP A 358 8.84 12.48 26.41
CA TRP A 358 7.79 11.55 26.09
C TRP A 358 8.22 10.10 26.30
N THR A 359 7.39 9.38 27.02
CA THR A 359 7.48 7.92 27.13
C THR A 359 6.54 7.28 26.10
N TYR A 360 6.69 5.99 25.85
CA TYR A 360 5.84 5.26 24.91
C TYR A 360 4.32 5.43 25.17
N ALA A 361 3.93 5.57 26.45
CA ALA A 361 2.52 5.75 26.82
C ALA A 361 1.87 6.97 26.14
N ALA A 362 2.62 8.04 25.89
CA ALA A 362 2.13 9.24 25.23
C ALA A 362 1.80 9.01 23.75
N PHE A 363 2.44 8.03 23.11
CA PHE A 363 2.19 7.68 21.72
C PHE A 363 0.93 6.82 21.51
N LEU A 364 0.45 6.09 22.53
CA LEU A 364 -0.64 5.12 22.37
C LEU A 364 -1.91 5.75 21.80
N LEU A 365 -2.38 6.83 22.39
CA LEU A 365 -3.63 7.49 21.98
C LEU A 365 -3.54 8.07 20.56
N PRO A 366 -2.52 8.84 20.18
CA PRO A 366 -2.39 9.34 18.82
C PRO A 366 -2.20 8.23 17.79
N LEU A 367 -1.47 7.14 18.09
CA LEU A 367 -1.34 6.01 17.17
C LEU A 367 -2.67 5.29 16.92
N VAL A 368 -3.48 5.10 17.95
CA VAL A 368 -4.85 4.55 17.80
C VAL A 368 -5.72 5.50 16.99
N ALA A 369 -5.66 6.82 17.23
CA ALA A 369 -6.43 7.79 16.45
C ALA A 369 -6.04 7.75 14.96
N ILE A 370 -4.73 7.69 14.64
CA ILE A 370 -4.23 7.55 13.27
C ILE A 370 -4.75 6.24 12.66
N ALA A 371 -4.63 5.11 13.36
CA ALA A 371 -5.06 3.80 12.88
C ALA A 371 -6.56 3.75 12.55
N VAL A 372 -7.41 4.23 13.47
CA VAL A 372 -8.86 4.31 13.28
C VAL A 372 -9.18 5.22 12.09
N GLY A 373 -8.56 6.39 12.03
CA GLY A 373 -8.74 7.35 10.95
C GLY A 373 -8.37 6.77 9.58
N MET A 374 -7.24 6.07 9.50
CA MET A 374 -6.77 5.38 8.29
C MET A 374 -7.72 4.25 7.87
N GLY A 375 -8.23 3.45 8.81
CA GLY A 375 -9.20 2.40 8.53
C GLY A 375 -10.51 2.99 7.97
N MET A 376 -10.96 4.10 8.52
CA MET A 376 -12.17 4.81 8.07
C MET A 376 -12.01 5.47 6.69
N SER A 377 -10.80 5.82 6.27
CA SER A 377 -10.57 6.50 4.98
C SER A 377 -10.22 5.56 3.84
N ASN A 378 -9.28 4.60 4.03
CA ASN A 378 -8.73 3.78 2.95
C ASN A 378 -9.75 2.81 2.32
N GLY A 379 -10.53 2.10 3.12
CA GLY A 379 -11.53 1.15 2.64
C GLY A 379 -12.61 1.83 1.77
N PRO A 380 -13.32 2.83 2.31
CA PRO A 380 -14.32 3.56 1.55
C PRO A 380 -13.75 4.29 0.32
N ALA A 381 -12.54 4.83 0.38
CA ALA A 381 -11.91 5.46 -0.79
C ALA A 381 -11.64 4.42 -1.91
N SER A 382 -11.12 3.23 -1.56
CA SER A 382 -10.89 2.16 -2.53
C SER A 382 -12.19 1.66 -3.16
N SER A 383 -13.24 1.46 -2.35
CA SER A 383 -14.57 1.06 -2.85
C SER A 383 -15.18 2.13 -3.74
N ALA A 384 -15.03 3.40 -3.40
CA ALA A 384 -15.52 4.50 -4.20
C ALA A 384 -14.81 4.64 -5.54
N ALA A 385 -13.51 4.44 -5.58
CA ALA A 385 -12.75 4.48 -6.83
C ALA A 385 -13.29 3.46 -7.84
N THR A 386 -13.48 2.21 -7.42
CA THR A 386 -13.96 1.13 -8.30
C THR A 386 -15.46 1.21 -8.60
N ALA A 387 -16.30 1.61 -7.64
CA ALA A 387 -17.74 1.74 -7.84
C ALA A 387 -18.15 2.97 -8.69
N SER A 388 -17.23 3.90 -8.94
CA SER A 388 -17.51 5.12 -9.69
C SER A 388 -17.38 4.98 -11.22
N VAL A 389 -16.94 3.84 -11.70
CA VAL A 389 -16.67 3.55 -13.11
C VAL A 389 -17.54 2.41 -13.62
N SER A 390 -17.60 2.22 -14.94
CA SER A 390 -18.29 1.09 -15.56
C SER A 390 -17.59 -0.25 -15.24
N GLU A 391 -18.30 -1.38 -15.36
CA GLU A 391 -17.72 -2.70 -15.10
C GLU A 391 -16.47 -2.98 -15.96
N ASN A 392 -16.43 -2.47 -17.18
CA ASN A 392 -15.29 -2.61 -18.08
C ASN A 392 -14.06 -1.79 -17.63
N ASP A 393 -14.28 -0.71 -16.88
CA ASP A 393 -13.24 0.23 -16.45
C ASP A 393 -12.70 -0.06 -15.03
N VAL A 394 -13.31 -1.01 -14.30
CA VAL A 394 -12.93 -1.36 -12.92
C VAL A 394 -11.45 -1.75 -12.81
N GLY A 395 -10.94 -2.48 -13.81
CA GLY A 395 -9.52 -2.86 -13.87
C GLY A 395 -8.60 -1.64 -13.95
N GLY A 396 -8.92 -0.69 -14.83
CA GLY A 396 -8.19 0.57 -14.98
C GLY A 396 -8.24 1.43 -13.69
N ALA A 397 -9.44 1.61 -13.11
CA ALA A 397 -9.62 2.34 -11.86
C ALA A 397 -8.84 1.71 -10.68
N SER A 398 -8.82 0.38 -10.61
CA SER A 398 -8.02 -0.36 -9.61
C SER A 398 -6.52 -0.17 -9.84
N GLY A 399 -6.06 -0.23 -11.09
CA GLY A 399 -4.66 0.03 -11.46
C GLY A 399 -4.20 1.42 -11.04
N VAL A 400 -4.98 2.46 -11.36
CA VAL A 400 -4.73 3.86 -10.97
C VAL A 400 -4.68 4.00 -9.44
N SER A 401 -5.62 3.38 -8.73
CA SER A 401 -5.69 3.42 -7.28
C SER A 401 -4.48 2.74 -6.62
N ASN A 402 -4.04 1.61 -7.15
CA ASN A 402 -2.85 0.93 -6.66
C ASN A 402 -1.55 1.69 -6.98
N MET A 403 -1.44 2.27 -8.18
CA MET A 403 -0.33 3.17 -8.53
C MET A 403 -0.25 4.35 -7.55
N ALA A 404 -1.39 5.00 -7.26
CA ALA A 404 -1.45 6.09 -6.29
C ALA A 404 -1.00 5.67 -4.89
N ARG A 405 -1.29 4.44 -4.48
CA ARG A 405 -0.84 3.87 -3.20
C ARG A 405 0.68 3.79 -3.13
N TYR A 406 1.33 3.29 -4.17
CA TYR A 406 2.79 3.23 -4.26
C TYR A 406 3.44 4.61 -4.35
N VAL A 407 2.86 5.51 -5.18
CA VAL A 407 3.35 6.91 -5.30
C VAL A 407 3.25 7.62 -3.95
N GLY A 408 2.10 7.50 -3.27
CA GLY A 408 1.89 8.09 -1.95
C GLY A 408 2.91 7.58 -0.94
N ALA A 409 3.13 6.27 -0.87
CA ALA A 409 4.12 5.67 0.00
C ALA A 409 5.53 6.21 -0.27
N ALA A 410 5.96 6.24 -1.53
CA ALA A 410 7.30 6.72 -1.90
C ALA A 410 7.49 8.21 -1.58
N VAL A 411 6.55 9.07 -2.01
CA VAL A 411 6.66 10.53 -1.85
C VAL A 411 6.59 10.92 -0.37
N ALA A 412 5.63 10.38 0.38
CA ALA A 412 5.47 10.77 1.78
C ALA A 412 6.62 10.25 2.66
N THR A 413 7.13 9.03 2.41
CA THR A 413 8.30 8.53 3.14
C THR A 413 9.55 9.36 2.81
N ALA A 414 9.75 9.74 1.54
CA ALA A 414 10.87 10.60 1.16
C ALA A 414 10.80 11.98 1.83
N LEU A 415 9.62 12.61 1.82
CA LEU A 415 9.39 13.90 2.49
C LEU A 415 9.57 13.80 4.00
N ALA A 416 9.01 12.76 4.63
CA ALA A 416 9.13 12.54 6.07
C ALA A 416 10.60 12.35 6.49
N ALA A 417 11.34 11.52 5.75
CA ALA A 417 12.76 11.28 6.00
C ALA A 417 13.61 12.54 5.81
N THR A 418 13.35 13.31 4.75
CA THR A 418 14.07 14.56 4.47
C THR A 418 13.86 15.60 5.58
N VAL A 419 12.59 15.80 6.00
CA VAL A 419 12.28 16.75 7.08
C VAL A 419 12.85 16.28 8.40
N TYR A 420 12.67 14.99 8.74
CA TYR A 420 13.20 14.39 9.97
C TYR A 420 14.72 14.57 10.06
N GLY A 421 15.44 14.14 9.02
CA GLY A 421 16.91 14.24 9.00
C GLY A 421 17.43 15.67 8.99
N SER A 422 16.81 16.58 8.19
CA SER A 422 17.25 17.98 8.12
C SER A 422 17.09 18.70 9.45
N VAL A 423 15.97 18.45 10.17
CA VAL A 423 15.74 19.10 11.47
C VAL A 423 16.72 18.56 12.52
N ILE A 424 16.98 17.25 12.53
CA ILE A 424 17.97 16.65 13.44
C ILE A 424 19.36 17.28 13.21
N THR A 425 19.80 17.35 11.94
CA THR A 425 21.11 17.92 11.62
C THR A 425 21.20 19.38 12.09
N ASN A 426 20.20 20.21 11.74
CA ASN A 426 20.21 21.63 12.14
C ASN A 426 20.21 21.81 13.65
N GLN A 427 19.38 21.05 14.38
CA GLN A 427 19.32 21.13 15.85
C GLN A 427 20.64 20.67 16.51
N THR A 428 21.27 19.63 15.94
CA THR A 428 22.58 19.16 16.43
C THR A 428 23.67 20.19 16.18
N ASP A 429 23.67 20.81 15.01
CA ASP A 429 24.62 21.90 14.66
C ASP A 429 24.44 23.14 15.57
N ASP A 430 23.19 23.40 15.98
CA ASP A 430 22.84 24.46 16.94
C ASP A 430 23.16 24.08 18.41
N GLY A 431 23.68 22.86 18.67
CA GLY A 431 24.12 22.40 19.98
C GLY A 431 23.04 21.79 20.87
N ALA A 432 21.89 21.42 20.30
CA ALA A 432 20.84 20.71 21.02
C ALA A 432 21.30 19.29 21.41
N SER A 433 20.71 18.73 22.47
CA SER A 433 20.94 17.34 22.83
C SER A 433 20.43 16.39 21.75
N ALA A 434 21.00 15.18 21.66
CA ALA A 434 20.53 14.19 20.67
C ALA A 434 19.05 13.86 20.86
N SER A 435 18.57 13.75 22.10
CA SER A 435 17.15 13.50 22.40
C SER A 435 16.23 14.65 21.94
N ASP A 436 16.64 15.91 22.17
CA ASP A 436 15.85 17.07 21.72
C ASP A 436 15.85 17.20 20.20
N ALA A 437 16.98 16.93 19.54
CA ALA A 437 17.09 16.93 18.09
C ALA A 437 16.18 15.87 17.45
N LEU A 438 16.17 14.64 17.99
CA LEU A 438 15.32 13.55 17.54
C LEU A 438 13.83 13.86 17.74
N ALA A 439 13.45 14.38 18.92
CA ALA A 439 12.08 14.79 19.20
C ALA A 439 11.63 15.91 18.27
N SER A 440 12.48 16.93 18.04
CA SER A 440 12.19 18.04 17.10
C SER A 440 12.03 17.54 15.66
N GLY A 441 12.87 16.58 15.24
CA GLY A 441 12.77 15.93 13.93
C GLY A 441 11.44 15.20 13.77
N LEU A 442 11.05 14.38 14.76
CA LEU A 442 9.78 13.65 14.75
C LEU A 442 8.59 14.62 14.78
N ALA A 443 8.65 15.67 15.59
CA ALA A 443 7.63 16.72 15.63
C ALA A 443 7.43 17.36 14.26
N ALA A 444 8.50 17.84 13.62
CA ALA A 444 8.44 18.51 12.33
C ALA A 444 7.90 17.59 11.23
N ALA A 445 8.36 16.34 11.16
CA ALA A 445 7.85 15.36 10.20
C ALA A 445 6.39 15.01 10.47
N SER A 446 5.96 14.96 11.73
CA SER A 446 4.55 14.72 12.11
C SER A 446 3.66 15.90 11.72
N TRP A 447 4.10 17.15 11.86
CA TRP A 447 3.39 18.31 11.34
C TRP A 447 3.21 18.25 9.83
N LEU A 448 4.24 17.83 9.08
CA LEU A 448 4.13 17.60 7.63
C LEU A 448 3.06 16.55 7.33
N MET A 449 3.04 15.42 8.03
CA MET A 449 2.04 14.38 7.86
C MET A 449 0.62 14.85 8.27
N ALA A 450 0.51 15.72 9.27
CA ALA A 450 -0.75 16.36 9.64
C ALA A 450 -1.30 17.22 8.48
N VAL A 451 -0.45 18.05 7.85
CA VAL A 451 -0.82 18.83 6.67
C VAL A 451 -1.26 17.90 5.52
N PHE A 452 -0.50 16.83 5.27
CA PHE A 452 -0.83 15.84 4.23
C PHE A 452 -2.20 15.21 4.49
N SER A 453 -2.46 14.78 5.73
CA SER A 453 -3.76 14.21 6.13
C SER A 453 -4.89 15.24 6.05
N PHE A 454 -4.63 16.50 6.42
CA PHE A 454 -5.62 17.57 6.32
C PHE A 454 -6.03 17.87 4.87
N LEU A 455 -5.11 17.74 3.90
CA LEU A 455 -5.46 17.76 2.48
C LEU A 455 -6.46 16.65 2.12
N GLY A 456 -6.37 15.49 2.77
CA GLY A 456 -7.36 14.41 2.64
C GLY A 456 -8.76 14.82 3.13
N VAL A 457 -8.83 15.58 4.23
CA VAL A 457 -10.11 16.16 4.70
C VAL A 457 -10.67 17.10 3.63
N LEU A 458 -9.84 18.03 3.12
CA LEU A 458 -10.27 18.98 2.08
C LEU A 458 -10.75 18.26 0.82
N MET A 459 -10.05 17.20 0.38
CA MET A 459 -10.45 16.38 -0.76
C MET A 459 -11.81 15.71 -0.54
N ALA A 460 -12.10 15.18 0.64
CA ALA A 460 -13.42 14.63 0.96
C ALA A 460 -14.53 15.68 0.82
N PHE A 461 -14.27 16.96 1.10
CA PHE A 461 -15.22 18.04 0.88
C PHE A 461 -15.34 18.46 -0.60
N VAL A 462 -14.26 18.44 -1.37
CA VAL A 462 -14.24 18.78 -2.80
C VAL A 462 -14.99 17.75 -3.64
N ILE A 463 -14.80 16.47 -3.36
CA ILE A 463 -15.55 15.37 -3.97
C ILE A 463 -17.07 15.61 -3.82
N ALA A 464 -17.45 16.37 -2.82
CA ALA A 464 -18.82 16.64 -2.40
C ALA A 464 -19.63 17.68 -3.14
N ARG A 465 -19.01 18.68 -3.68
CA ARG A 465 -19.72 19.83 -4.28
C ARG A 465 -20.48 19.50 -5.55
N HIS A 466 -20.24 18.31 -6.14
CA HIS A 466 -21.01 17.83 -7.25
C HIS A 466 -22.02 16.80 -6.74
N ARG A 467 -23.30 17.13 -6.84
CA ARG A 467 -24.41 16.18 -6.71
C ARG A 467 -24.12 14.98 -7.61
N ALA A 468 -23.48 13.96 -7.07
CA ALA A 468 -23.55 12.64 -7.65
C ALA A 468 -25.04 12.31 -7.78
N ALA A 469 -25.46 11.80 -8.92
CA ALA A 469 -26.81 11.30 -9.09
C ALA A 469 -27.15 10.47 -7.86
N LYS A 470 -28.25 10.80 -7.20
CA LYS A 470 -28.74 10.08 -6.03
C LYS A 470 -28.80 8.61 -6.41
N GLY A 471 -27.94 7.79 -5.83
CA GLY A 471 -27.95 6.35 -6.08
C GLY A 471 -26.60 5.67 -5.83
N THR A 472 -25.52 6.12 -6.46
CA THR A 472 -24.30 5.30 -6.61
C THR A 472 -23.46 5.08 -5.34
N TRP A 473 -23.48 6.02 -4.37
CA TRP A 473 -22.74 5.85 -3.10
C TRP A 473 -23.53 5.10 -2.04
N ASN A 474 -24.82 5.41 -1.93
CA ASN A 474 -25.69 4.75 -0.96
C ASN A 474 -26.02 3.33 -1.41
N ASP A 475 -26.12 3.09 -2.72
CA ASP A 475 -26.48 1.77 -3.26
C ASP A 475 -25.29 0.81 -3.17
N ALA A 476 -24.04 1.23 -3.43
CA ALA A 476 -22.85 0.40 -3.25
C ALA A 476 -22.58 0.08 -1.76
N ALA A 477 -22.77 1.05 -0.86
CA ALA A 477 -22.66 0.83 0.58
C ALA A 477 -23.83 0.01 1.13
N ALA A 478 -25.05 0.17 0.59
CA ALA A 478 -26.22 -0.60 0.94
C ALA A 478 -26.15 -2.04 0.39
N ALA A 479 -25.64 -2.23 -0.82
CA ALA A 479 -25.39 -3.55 -1.38
C ALA A 479 -24.33 -4.32 -0.57
N ALA A 480 -23.22 -3.67 -0.19
CA ALA A 480 -22.22 -4.27 0.69
C ALA A 480 -22.77 -4.60 2.09
N ALA A 481 -23.70 -3.78 2.63
CA ALA A 481 -24.33 -4.02 3.92
C ALA A 481 -25.47 -5.06 3.86
N ALA A 482 -26.24 -5.13 2.78
CA ALA A 482 -27.31 -6.10 2.59
C ALA A 482 -26.79 -7.53 2.47
N HIS A 483 -25.62 -7.72 1.85
CA HIS A 483 -24.98 -9.05 1.71
C HIS A 483 -24.39 -9.59 3.02
N THR A 484 -24.20 -8.78 4.06
CA THR A 484 -23.76 -9.25 5.39
C THR A 484 -24.93 -9.77 6.26
N HIS A 485 -26.19 -9.55 5.89
CA HIS A 485 -27.37 -9.92 6.72
C HIS A 485 -28.15 -11.15 6.27
N THR A 486 -27.82 -11.75 5.12
CA THR A 486 -28.48 -12.99 4.66
C THR A 486 -27.63 -14.22 4.96
N LEU A 487 -27.41 -14.53 6.23
CA LEU A 487 -27.17 -15.91 6.64
C LEU A 487 -28.56 -16.59 6.75
N PRO A 488 -28.83 -17.68 6.02
CA PRO A 488 -30.08 -18.40 6.20
C PRO A 488 -30.04 -19.06 7.58
N THR A 489 -30.88 -18.58 8.50
CA THR A 489 -31.26 -19.36 9.67
C THR A 489 -31.87 -20.64 9.16
N SER A 490 -31.26 -21.77 9.50
CA SER A 490 -31.78 -23.10 9.24
C SER A 490 -33.19 -23.23 9.82
N ALA A 491 -34.20 -23.14 8.96
CA ALA A 491 -35.57 -23.50 9.32
C ALA A 491 -35.62 -25.02 9.42
N THR A 492 -35.87 -25.48 10.63
CA THR A 492 -36.27 -26.83 10.97
C THR A 492 -37.49 -27.25 10.16
N ALA A 493 -37.27 -28.20 9.24
CA ALA A 493 -38.35 -28.81 8.49
C ALA A 493 -39.16 -29.74 9.43
N GLY A 494 -40.37 -29.33 9.78
CA GLY A 494 -41.39 -30.19 10.35
C GLY A 494 -41.92 -31.17 9.31
N ARG A 495 -41.83 -32.46 9.62
CA ARG A 495 -42.46 -33.56 8.90
C ARG A 495 -44.00 -33.42 9.04
N SER A 496 -44.72 -33.51 7.94
CA SER A 496 -46.07 -34.03 7.93
C SER A 496 -46.22 -34.93 6.69
N GLY A 497 -46.66 -36.18 6.98
CA GLY A 497 -46.75 -37.27 6.02
C GLY A 497 -48.05 -37.19 5.15
N PRO A 498 -48.25 -38.18 4.26
CA PRO A 498 -49.25 -38.14 3.22
C PRO A 498 -50.57 -38.76 3.65
N GLU A 499 -51.73 -38.15 3.26
CA GLU A 499 -53.01 -38.84 3.17
C GLU A 499 -53.61 -38.62 1.75
N GLN A 500 -53.86 -39.70 1.18
CA GLN A 500 -54.80 -40.25 0.21
C GLN A 500 -55.89 -39.29 -0.36
N GLY A 501 -56.11 -39.37 -1.68
CA GLY A 501 -57.25 -38.93 -2.43
C GLY A 501 -56.98 -39.04 -3.94
#